data_8619f82d58f551cea591232b694dbf6a
#
_entry.id   8619f82d58f551cea591232b694dbf6a
#
_cell.length_a   1.000
_cell.length_b   1.000
_cell.length_c   1.000
_cell.angle_alpha   90.00
_cell.angle_beta   90.00
_cell.angle_gamma   90.00
#
_symmetry.space_group_name_H-M   'P 1'
#
loop_
_entity.id
_entity.type
_entity.pdbx_description
1 polymer ?
#
loop_
_entity_poly.entity_id
_entity_poly.type
_entity_poly.pdbx_seq_one_letter_code
_entity_poly.pdbx_strand_id
1 'polypeptide(L)'
;METIAKCLKEVFYKGHHITKVEDVFGQVFVRIDNVVEPDYASIAEAKRVINGKAPKWFNDGYMWDEASKKVVKDPGAFRWEE
;
A
#
# COMPACT_ATOMS: atom_id res chain seq x y z
N MET A 1 12.36 -3.09 -10.90
CA MET A 1 11.99 -4.48 -11.17
C MET A 1 11.40 -5.12 -9.94
N GLU A 2 10.34 -5.86 -10.11
CA GLU A 2 9.72 -6.54 -8.98
C GLU A 2 10.43 -7.83 -8.66
N THR A 3 10.50 -8.12 -7.35
CA THR A 3 11.13 -9.34 -6.86
C THR A 3 10.10 -10.25 -6.20
N ILE A 4 8.86 -10.23 -6.70
CA ILE A 4 7.79 -11.03 -6.13
C ILE A 4 8.03 -12.50 -6.42
N ALA A 5 8.05 -13.30 -5.35
CA ALA A 5 8.23 -14.74 -5.47
C ALA A 5 6.90 -15.47 -5.57
N LYS A 6 5.87 -15.01 -4.85
CA LYS A 6 4.58 -15.69 -4.89
C LYS A 6 3.47 -14.78 -4.37
N CYS A 7 2.24 -15.12 -4.78
CA CYS A 7 1.05 -14.45 -4.28
C CYS A 7 0.45 -15.32 -3.18
N LEU A 8 0.33 -14.76 -1.98
CA LEU A 8 -0.15 -15.51 -0.82
C LEU A 8 -1.66 -15.52 -0.74
N LYS A 9 -2.33 -14.44 -1.18
CA LYS A 9 -3.76 -14.33 -1.09
C LYS A 9 -4.29 -13.28 -2.07
N GLU A 10 -5.48 -13.50 -2.59
CA GLU A 10 -6.19 -12.55 -3.44
C GLU A 10 -7.57 -12.31 -2.87
N VAL A 11 -7.99 -11.06 -2.86
CA VAL A 11 -9.32 -10.68 -2.40
C VAL A 11 -9.87 -9.64 -3.37
N PHE A 12 -11.15 -9.77 -3.72
CA PHE A 12 -11.84 -8.73 -4.49
C PHE A 12 -12.79 -8.00 -3.55
N TYR A 13 -12.67 -6.68 -3.52
CA TYR A 13 -13.42 -5.86 -2.58
C TYR A 13 -13.85 -4.57 -3.24
N LYS A 14 -15.16 -4.36 -3.35
CA LYS A 14 -15.72 -3.14 -3.93
C LYS A 14 -15.13 -2.79 -5.29
N GLY A 15 -14.92 -3.80 -6.12
CA GLY A 15 -14.39 -3.58 -7.47
C GLY A 15 -12.88 -3.45 -7.52
N HIS A 16 -12.18 -3.62 -6.41
CA HIS A 16 -10.73 -3.55 -6.35
C HIS A 16 -10.13 -4.92 -6.10
N HIS A 17 -8.98 -5.16 -6.70
CA HIS A 17 -8.24 -6.41 -6.55
C HIS A 17 -7.14 -6.20 -5.52
N ILE A 18 -7.25 -6.87 -4.37
CA ILE A 18 -6.27 -6.76 -3.30
C ILE A 18 -5.43 -8.03 -3.31
N THR A 19 -4.10 -7.88 -3.37
CA THR A 19 -3.20 -9.02 -3.36
C THR A 19 -2.22 -8.91 -2.20
N LYS A 20 -1.97 -10.06 -1.57
CA LYS A 20 -0.92 -10.19 -0.56
C LYS A 20 0.19 -11.02 -1.19
N VAL A 21 1.37 -10.44 -1.31
CA VAL A 21 2.47 -11.06 -2.03
C VAL A 21 3.71 -11.13 -1.16
N GLU A 22 4.58 -12.08 -1.47
CA GLU A 22 5.85 -12.23 -0.76
C GLU A 22 6.98 -12.14 -1.79
N ASP A 23 8.02 -11.35 -1.46
CA ASP A 23 9.14 -11.20 -2.37
C ASP A 23 10.19 -12.29 -2.11
N VAL A 24 11.29 -12.24 -2.88
CA VAL A 24 12.33 -13.27 -2.78
C VAL A 24 13.12 -13.18 -1.47
N PHE A 25 12.96 -12.10 -0.72
CA PHE A 25 13.61 -11.91 0.56
C PHE A 25 12.71 -12.24 1.74
N GLY A 26 11.50 -12.74 1.48
CA GLY A 26 10.57 -13.11 2.53
C GLY A 26 9.73 -11.97 3.06
N GLN A 27 9.81 -10.79 2.46
CA GLN A 27 8.99 -9.65 2.89
C GLN A 27 7.60 -9.75 2.27
N VAL A 28 6.60 -9.38 3.05
CA VAL A 28 5.20 -9.48 2.64
C VAL A 28 4.62 -8.09 2.43
N PHE A 29 3.93 -7.90 1.31
CA PHE A 29 3.30 -6.64 0.95
C PHE A 29 1.86 -6.87 0.55
N VAL A 30 1.01 -5.87 0.78
CA VAL A 30 -0.37 -5.89 0.31
C VAL A 30 -0.55 -4.74 -0.67
N ARG A 31 -1.13 -5.03 -1.83
CA ARG A 31 -1.30 -4.06 -2.91
C ARG A 31 -2.75 -4.01 -3.36
N ILE A 32 -3.16 -2.82 -3.82
CA ILE A 32 -4.48 -2.64 -4.41
C ILE A 32 -4.30 -2.44 -5.90
N ASP A 33 -5.00 -3.24 -6.71
CA ASP A 33 -4.99 -3.15 -8.17
C ASP A 33 -3.59 -3.22 -8.77
N ASN A 34 -2.72 -4.01 -8.13
CA ASN A 34 -1.33 -4.24 -8.57
C ASN A 34 -0.47 -2.98 -8.56
N VAL A 35 -0.87 -1.96 -7.83
CA VAL A 35 -0.06 -0.75 -7.69
C VAL A 35 1.08 -1.06 -6.73
N VAL A 36 2.31 -0.85 -7.19
CA VAL A 36 3.49 -1.22 -6.41
C VAL A 36 3.66 -0.31 -5.20
N GLU A 37 3.43 0.97 -5.37
CA GLU A 37 3.55 1.95 -4.30
C GLU A 37 2.37 2.88 -4.32
N PRO A 38 1.78 3.13 -3.16
CA PRO A 38 2.13 2.61 -1.85
C PRO A 38 1.63 1.18 -1.66
N ASP A 39 2.29 0.42 -0.81
CA ASP A 39 1.75 -0.86 -0.37
C ASP A 39 1.23 -0.71 1.06
N TYR A 40 0.60 -1.77 1.57
CA TYR A 40 -0.10 -1.70 2.84
C TYR A 40 0.31 -2.86 3.73
N ALA A 41 0.09 -2.70 5.05
CA ALA A 41 0.53 -3.69 6.01
C ALA A 41 -0.33 -4.96 6.00
N SER A 42 -1.61 -4.82 5.64
CA SER A 42 -2.52 -5.97 5.66
C SER A 42 -3.68 -5.72 4.71
N ILE A 43 -4.42 -6.80 4.43
CA ILE A 43 -5.62 -6.70 3.60
C ILE A 43 -6.65 -5.81 4.28
N ALA A 44 -6.74 -5.86 5.61
CA ALA A 44 -7.67 -5.01 6.35
C ALA A 44 -7.36 -3.53 6.14
N GLU A 45 -6.09 -3.16 6.09
CA GLU A 45 -5.71 -1.78 5.85
C GLU A 45 -6.01 -1.36 4.41
N ALA A 46 -5.79 -2.24 3.45
CA ALA A 46 -6.16 -1.97 2.07
C ALA A 46 -7.65 -1.69 1.96
N LYS A 47 -8.48 -2.45 2.66
CA LYS A 47 -9.92 -2.23 2.66
C LYS A 47 -10.28 -0.89 3.28
N ARG A 48 -9.55 -0.46 4.33
CA ARG A 48 -9.79 0.86 4.91
C ARG A 48 -9.58 1.96 3.87
N VAL A 49 -8.49 1.86 3.12
CA VAL A 49 -8.17 2.85 2.10
C VAL A 49 -9.25 2.89 1.01
N ILE A 50 -9.71 1.72 0.58
CA ILE A 50 -10.78 1.64 -0.41
C ILE A 50 -12.05 2.30 0.11
N ASN A 51 -12.29 2.21 1.42
CA ASN A 51 -13.45 2.84 2.06
C ASN A 51 -13.24 4.33 2.36
N GLY A 52 -12.12 4.91 1.93
CA GLY A 52 -11.85 6.33 2.15
C GLY A 52 -11.35 6.64 3.54
N LYS A 53 -10.75 5.68 4.23
CA LYS A 53 -10.23 5.86 5.58
C LYS A 53 -8.73 5.66 5.59
N ALA A 54 -8.03 6.42 6.46
CA ALA A 54 -6.59 6.31 6.56
C ALA A 54 -6.18 4.92 7.08
N PRO A 55 -5.11 4.35 6.52
CA PRO A 55 -4.56 3.12 7.08
C PRO A 55 -3.88 3.42 8.42
N LYS A 56 -3.65 2.39 9.21
CA LYS A 56 -2.98 2.55 10.50
C LYS A 56 -1.47 2.63 10.37
N TRP A 57 -0.94 2.22 9.25
CA TRP A 57 0.50 2.18 9.02
C TRP A 57 0.81 2.69 7.62
N PHE A 58 1.90 3.41 7.49
CA PHE A 58 2.36 3.97 6.21
C PHE A 58 3.77 3.53 5.91
N ASN A 59 4.07 3.35 4.62
CA ASN A 59 5.45 3.20 4.18
C ASN A 59 6.21 4.49 4.47
N ASP A 60 7.53 4.37 4.62
CA ASP A 60 8.36 5.55 4.78
C ASP A 60 8.12 6.51 3.62
N GLY A 61 7.92 7.77 3.95
CA GLY A 61 7.74 8.80 2.95
C GLY A 61 6.33 8.94 2.41
N TYR A 62 5.35 8.30 3.03
CA TYR A 62 3.95 8.40 2.61
C TYR A 62 3.08 8.92 3.73
N MET A 63 1.98 9.55 3.36
CA MET A 63 1.02 10.10 4.31
C MET A 63 -0.38 10.02 3.74
N TRP A 64 -1.37 10.25 4.59
CA TRP A 64 -2.76 10.28 4.17
C TRP A 64 -3.16 11.70 3.82
N ASP A 65 -3.72 11.87 2.63
CA ASP A 65 -4.26 13.17 2.20
C ASP A 65 -5.77 13.16 2.43
N GLU A 66 -6.20 13.88 3.45
CA GLU A 66 -7.61 13.89 3.81
C GLU A 66 -8.47 14.51 2.71
N ALA A 67 -7.93 15.47 1.98
CA ALA A 67 -8.70 16.15 0.94
C ALA A 67 -9.03 15.21 -0.22
N SER A 68 -8.08 14.39 -0.64
CA SER A 68 -8.28 13.48 -1.76
C SER A 68 -8.63 12.07 -1.32
N LYS A 69 -8.55 11.78 0.00
CA LYS A 69 -8.81 10.46 0.56
C LYS A 69 -7.88 9.42 -0.05
N LYS A 70 -6.60 9.75 -0.13
CA LYS A 70 -5.59 8.89 -0.74
C LYS A 70 -4.31 8.91 0.07
N VAL A 71 -3.52 7.84 -0.09
CA VAL A 71 -2.16 7.79 0.43
C VAL A 71 -1.27 8.42 -0.63
N VAL A 72 -0.56 9.47 -0.26
CA VAL A 72 0.29 10.22 -1.18
C VAL A 72 1.68 10.33 -0.59
N LYS A 73 2.65 10.75 -1.43
CA LYS A 73 3.99 10.97 -0.94
C LYS A 73 4.01 12.16 0.01
N ASP A 74 4.73 12.00 1.12
CA ASP A 74 4.88 13.07 2.10
C ASP A 74 5.97 14.01 1.63
N PRO A 75 5.63 15.25 1.27
CA PRO A 75 6.62 16.19 0.75
C PRO A 75 7.70 16.53 1.78
N GLY A 76 7.39 16.39 3.08
CA GLY A 76 8.38 16.69 4.10
C GLY A 76 9.40 15.59 4.30
N ALA A 77 9.11 14.38 3.84
CA ALA A 77 9.96 13.23 4.12
C ALA A 77 11.28 13.27 3.35
N PHE A 78 11.35 14.05 2.29
CA PHE A 78 12.51 14.05 1.41
C PHE A 78 13.25 15.37 1.40
N ARG A 79 12.91 16.31 2.30
CA ARG A 79 13.52 17.63 2.28
C ARG A 79 14.96 17.63 2.76
N TRP A 80 15.33 16.68 3.56
CA TRP A 80 16.67 16.63 4.12
C TRP A 80 17.74 16.40 3.07
N GLU A 81 17.34 16.04 1.88
CA GLU A 81 18.28 15.74 0.81
C GLU A 81 18.93 16.96 0.22
N GLU A 82 18.51 18.10 0.59
CA GLU A 82 19.05 19.36 0.07
C GLU A 82 20.53 19.47 0.18
#